data_561c357f2cde29f45ab4e56ccabd091c
#
_entry.id   561c357f2cde29f45ab4e56ccabd091c
#
_cell.length_a   1.000
_cell.length_b   1.000
_cell.length_c   1.000
_cell.angle_alpha   90.00
_cell.angle_beta   90.00
_cell.angle_gamma   90.00
#
_symmetry.space_group_name_H-M   'P 1'
#
loop_
_entity.id
_entity.type
_entity.pdbx_description
1 polymer ?
#
loop_
_entity_poly.entity_id
_entity_poly.type
_entity_poly.pdbx_seq_one_letter_code
_entity_poly.pdbx_strand_id
1 'polypeptide(L)'
;SIEDHFDKSVELELELEQKGKLDLLEMVRNISNMINIHYIRQKEPNGLGHAIHCAKSFIGDEPFAVMLGDDVVDAEKPCLKQLIEAYEEYHTTILGVQQVANEDVDKYGIVEGKYIENGIYKVKDLIEKPDIETAPSNIAILGRYIITPEIFDILENTKPGKNGEIQLTDGLKKKKKNQAMY
;
A
#
# COMPACT_ATOMS: atom_id res chain seq x y z
N SER A 1 -3.90 19.68 5.14
CA SER A 1 -3.57 18.23 5.15
C SER A 1 -4.39 17.49 4.10
N ILE A 2 -4.13 16.20 3.89
CA ILE A 2 -4.99 15.36 3.04
C ILE A 2 -6.39 15.29 3.63
N GLU A 3 -6.48 15.20 4.95
CA GLU A 3 -7.75 15.25 5.68
C GLU A 3 -8.59 16.45 5.27
N ASP A 4 -8.04 17.65 5.40
CA ASP A 4 -8.76 18.90 5.09
C ASP A 4 -9.20 18.97 3.62
N HIS A 5 -8.47 18.32 2.71
CA HIS A 5 -8.78 18.33 1.29
C HIS A 5 -10.05 17.54 0.95
N PHE A 6 -10.26 16.42 1.62
CA PHE A 6 -11.41 15.54 1.38
C PHE A 6 -12.52 15.70 2.42
N ASP A 7 -12.35 16.59 3.40
CA ASP A 7 -13.38 16.89 4.38
C ASP A 7 -14.26 18.05 3.95
N LYS A 8 -15.45 18.13 4.53
CA LYS A 8 -16.40 19.22 4.25
C LYS A 8 -15.94 20.50 4.93
N SER A 9 -15.64 21.53 4.14
CA SER A 9 -15.31 22.86 4.63
C SER A 9 -16.52 23.80 4.53
N VAL A 10 -17.34 23.87 5.57
CA VAL A 10 -18.57 24.69 5.60
C VAL A 10 -18.26 26.16 5.38
N GLU A 11 -17.17 26.68 5.95
CA GLU A 11 -16.78 28.09 5.80
C GLU A 11 -16.42 28.43 4.36
N LEU A 12 -15.63 27.59 3.69
CA LEU A 12 -15.27 27.75 2.29
C LEU A 12 -16.50 27.66 1.36
N GLU A 13 -17.40 26.70 1.61
CA GLU A 13 -18.61 26.54 0.82
C GLU A 13 -19.50 27.80 0.91
N LEU A 14 -19.72 28.32 2.13
CA LEU A 14 -20.50 29.55 2.34
C LEU A 14 -19.85 30.77 1.67
N GLU A 15 -18.53 30.90 1.73
CA GLU A 15 -17.82 32.01 1.08
C GLU A 15 -17.94 31.93 -0.45
N LEU A 16 -17.80 30.73 -1.03
CA LEU A 16 -17.97 30.53 -2.48
C LEU A 16 -19.40 30.84 -2.93
N GLU A 17 -20.40 30.42 -2.16
CA GLU A 17 -21.81 30.68 -2.43
C GLU A 17 -22.13 32.21 -2.37
N GLN A 18 -21.69 32.89 -1.32
CA GLN A 18 -21.87 34.36 -1.18
C GLN A 18 -21.20 35.16 -2.30
N LYS A 19 -20.05 34.68 -2.80
CA LYS A 19 -19.34 35.30 -3.93
C LYS A 19 -19.86 34.87 -5.30
N GLY A 20 -20.89 34.04 -5.37
CA GLY A 20 -21.48 33.55 -6.63
C GLY A 20 -20.55 32.66 -7.44
N LYS A 21 -19.51 32.04 -6.80
CA LYS A 21 -18.54 31.14 -7.45
C LYS A 21 -19.05 29.68 -7.46
N LEU A 22 -20.19 29.49 -8.17
CA LEU A 22 -20.92 28.22 -8.12
C LEU A 22 -20.13 27.05 -8.68
N ASP A 23 -19.34 27.22 -9.74
CA ASP A 23 -18.51 26.16 -10.34
C ASP A 23 -17.44 25.66 -9.35
N LEU A 24 -16.82 26.58 -8.59
CA LEU A 24 -15.85 26.19 -7.56
C LEU A 24 -16.53 25.53 -6.35
N LEU A 25 -17.73 25.99 -6.00
CA LEU A 25 -18.52 25.38 -4.94
C LEU A 25 -18.89 23.92 -5.29
N GLU A 26 -19.33 23.69 -6.51
CA GLU A 26 -19.62 22.34 -7.00
C GLU A 26 -18.38 21.45 -7.00
N MET A 27 -17.23 21.98 -7.43
CA MET A 27 -15.95 21.25 -7.40
C MET A 27 -15.58 20.83 -5.97
N VAL A 28 -15.64 21.73 -4.99
CA VAL A 28 -15.31 21.45 -3.59
C VAL A 28 -16.27 20.38 -3.01
N ARG A 29 -17.57 20.50 -3.29
CA ARG A 29 -18.56 19.51 -2.86
C ARG A 29 -18.34 18.14 -3.50
N ASN A 30 -17.98 18.09 -4.77
CA ASN A 30 -17.69 16.84 -5.47
C ASN A 30 -16.46 16.14 -4.89
N ILE A 31 -15.40 16.90 -4.51
CA ILE A 31 -14.22 16.33 -3.86
C ILE A 31 -14.58 15.74 -2.49
N SER A 32 -15.27 16.49 -1.64
CA SER A 32 -15.63 16.02 -0.29
C SER A 32 -16.65 14.85 -0.28
N ASN A 33 -17.43 14.71 -1.36
CA ASN A 33 -18.38 13.60 -1.50
C ASN A 33 -17.84 12.42 -2.34
N MET A 34 -16.59 12.49 -2.82
CA MET A 34 -16.01 11.49 -3.72
C MET A 34 -15.90 10.13 -3.05
N ILE A 35 -15.47 10.09 -1.80
CA ILE A 35 -15.23 8.87 -1.02
C ILE A 35 -15.53 9.10 0.47
N ASN A 36 -15.86 8.03 1.18
CA ASN A 36 -15.93 8.04 2.63
C ASN A 36 -14.54 7.74 3.20
N ILE A 37 -13.96 8.69 3.92
CA ILE A 37 -12.63 8.55 4.52
C ILE A 37 -12.75 8.38 6.03
N HIS A 38 -12.00 7.42 6.56
CA HIS A 38 -11.81 7.21 7.98
C HIS A 38 -10.33 7.40 8.33
N TYR A 39 -10.05 8.21 9.33
CA TYR A 39 -8.69 8.54 9.73
C TYR A 39 -8.27 7.74 10.95
N ILE A 40 -7.17 7.01 10.82
CA ILE A 40 -6.56 6.26 11.92
C ILE A 40 -5.16 6.84 12.15
N ARG A 41 -4.92 7.33 13.36
CA ARG A 41 -3.65 7.94 13.71
C ARG A 41 -2.66 6.90 14.21
N GLN A 42 -1.52 6.78 13.55
CA GLN A 42 -0.34 6.15 14.10
C GLN A 42 0.29 7.12 15.13
N LYS A 43 0.19 6.81 16.42
CA LYS A 43 0.67 7.70 17.50
C LYS A 43 2.19 7.81 17.55
N GLU A 44 2.89 6.71 17.23
CA GLU A 44 4.34 6.59 17.22
C GLU A 44 4.82 6.11 15.86
N PRO A 45 5.85 6.73 15.26
CA PRO A 45 6.31 6.40 13.91
C PRO A 45 7.19 5.13 13.91
N ASN A 46 6.61 3.99 14.26
CA ASN A 46 7.31 2.71 14.40
C ASN A 46 7.38 1.90 13.07
N GLY A 47 7.32 2.58 11.92
CA GLY A 47 7.44 2.00 10.59
C GLY A 47 6.12 1.63 9.92
N LEU A 48 6.19 1.22 8.64
CA LEU A 48 5.02 0.94 7.79
C LEU A 48 4.21 -0.27 8.30
N GLY A 49 4.86 -1.33 8.77
CA GLY A 49 4.17 -2.47 9.35
C GLY A 49 3.33 -2.10 10.56
N HIS A 50 3.84 -1.21 11.43
CA HIS A 50 3.09 -0.69 12.56
C HIS A 50 1.90 0.20 12.11
N ALA A 51 2.07 1.03 11.08
CA ALA A 51 0.98 1.84 10.53
C ALA A 51 -0.18 0.95 10.04
N ILE A 52 0.14 -0.12 9.31
CA ILE A 52 -0.85 -1.11 8.86
C ILE A 52 -1.51 -1.80 10.06
N HIS A 53 -0.73 -2.22 11.07
CA HIS A 53 -1.27 -2.86 12.26
C HIS A 53 -2.27 -1.96 13.02
N CYS A 54 -2.06 -0.63 13.02
CA CYS A 54 -3.02 0.30 13.61
C CYS A 54 -4.42 0.23 12.98
N ALA A 55 -4.53 -0.24 11.74
CA ALA A 55 -5.81 -0.39 11.06
C ALA A 55 -6.55 -1.70 11.39
N LYS A 56 -5.96 -2.62 12.18
CA LYS A 56 -6.52 -3.96 12.51
C LYS A 56 -7.97 -3.90 12.96
N SER A 57 -8.29 -3.01 13.90
CA SER A 57 -9.64 -2.90 14.47
C SER A 57 -10.69 -2.34 13.49
N PHE A 58 -10.24 -1.64 12.47
CA PHE A 58 -11.10 -1.08 11.43
C PHE A 58 -11.33 -2.07 10.29
N ILE A 59 -10.27 -2.76 9.84
CA ILE A 59 -10.31 -3.73 8.75
C ILE A 59 -11.01 -5.04 9.18
N GLY A 60 -10.77 -5.50 10.40
CA GLY A 60 -11.27 -6.80 10.87
C GLY A 60 -10.63 -7.96 10.11
N ASP A 61 -11.46 -8.91 9.68
CA ASP A 61 -11.04 -10.17 9.04
C ASP A 61 -11.18 -10.15 7.50
N GLU A 62 -11.24 -8.96 6.90
CA GLU A 62 -11.39 -8.81 5.46
C GLU A 62 -10.02 -8.61 4.76
N PRO A 63 -9.86 -9.10 3.52
CA PRO A 63 -8.74 -8.69 2.67
C PRO A 63 -8.83 -7.20 2.36
N PHE A 64 -7.70 -6.53 2.31
CA PHE A 64 -7.68 -5.09 2.13
C PHE A 64 -6.54 -4.63 1.21
N ALA A 65 -6.76 -3.50 0.53
CA ALA A 65 -5.76 -2.86 -0.27
C ALA A 65 -4.90 -1.90 0.59
N VAL A 66 -3.60 -1.92 0.37
CA VAL A 66 -2.67 -0.91 0.88
C VAL A 66 -2.12 -0.12 -0.30
N MET A 67 -2.22 1.20 -0.21
CA MET A 67 -1.68 2.13 -1.22
C MET A 67 -0.86 3.20 -0.51
N LEU A 68 0.45 3.23 -0.75
CA LEU A 68 1.32 4.27 -0.22
C LEU A 68 1.11 5.56 -1.03
N GLY A 69 1.02 6.69 -0.33
CA GLY A 69 0.65 7.97 -0.94
C GLY A 69 1.75 8.65 -1.74
N ASP A 70 2.98 8.22 -1.58
CA ASP A 70 4.17 8.72 -2.26
C ASP A 70 4.45 8.05 -3.62
N ASP A 71 3.74 6.96 -3.93
CA ASP A 71 3.82 6.24 -5.19
C ASP A 71 2.53 6.41 -5.99
N VAL A 72 2.59 7.03 -7.17
CA VAL A 72 1.44 7.17 -8.07
C VAL A 72 1.72 6.40 -9.35
N VAL A 73 0.89 5.40 -9.62
CA VAL A 73 1.00 4.57 -10.84
C VAL A 73 0.05 5.11 -11.90
N ASP A 74 0.60 5.59 -13.00
CA ASP A 74 -0.14 5.95 -14.21
C ASP A 74 -0.08 4.77 -15.21
N ALA A 75 -1.24 4.18 -15.49
CA ALA A 75 -1.35 3.04 -16.38
C ALA A 75 -2.74 2.98 -17.02
N GLU A 76 -2.84 2.48 -18.24
CA GLU A 76 -4.11 2.28 -18.96
C GLU A 76 -5.10 1.45 -18.12
N LYS A 77 -4.63 0.35 -17.53
CA LYS A 77 -5.38 -0.44 -16.55
C LYS A 77 -4.89 -0.05 -15.15
N PRO A 78 -5.76 0.51 -14.27
CA PRO A 78 -5.36 0.93 -12.93
C PRO A 78 -4.63 -0.20 -12.18
N CYS A 79 -3.52 0.12 -11.53
CA CYS A 79 -2.69 -0.86 -10.82
C CYS A 79 -3.50 -1.67 -9.80
N LEU A 80 -4.32 -0.99 -8.98
CA LEU A 80 -5.14 -1.69 -7.98
C LEU A 80 -6.12 -2.68 -8.62
N LYS A 81 -6.68 -2.36 -9.80
CA LYS A 81 -7.56 -3.29 -10.54
C LYS A 81 -6.80 -4.54 -10.97
N GLN A 82 -5.55 -4.41 -11.43
CA GLN A 82 -4.72 -5.56 -11.77
C GLN A 82 -4.45 -6.46 -10.55
N LEU A 83 -4.17 -5.85 -9.39
CA LEU A 83 -3.97 -6.59 -8.14
C LEU A 83 -5.24 -7.30 -7.66
N ILE A 84 -6.41 -6.66 -7.80
CA ILE A 84 -7.71 -7.28 -7.44
C ILE A 84 -7.97 -8.50 -8.31
N GLU A 85 -7.78 -8.42 -9.63
CA GLU A 85 -7.95 -9.56 -10.53
C GLU A 85 -7.00 -10.71 -10.18
N ALA A 86 -5.74 -10.43 -9.87
CA ALA A 86 -4.81 -11.44 -9.38
C ALA A 86 -5.27 -12.03 -8.02
N TYR A 87 -5.82 -11.20 -7.13
CA TYR A 87 -6.37 -11.70 -5.87
C TYR A 87 -7.59 -12.61 -6.10
N GLU A 88 -8.48 -12.26 -7.01
CA GLU A 88 -9.65 -13.09 -7.37
C GLU A 88 -9.25 -14.45 -7.94
N GLU A 89 -8.08 -14.55 -8.57
CA GLU A 89 -7.54 -15.80 -9.11
C GLU A 89 -6.80 -16.63 -8.04
N TYR A 90 -5.93 -15.99 -7.25
CA TYR A 90 -5.01 -16.71 -6.34
C TYR A 90 -5.49 -16.76 -4.88
N HIS A 91 -6.47 -15.94 -4.48
CA HIS A 91 -7.03 -15.85 -3.12
C HIS A 91 -5.98 -15.74 -2.01
N THR A 92 -4.93 -14.97 -2.25
CA THR A 92 -3.82 -14.76 -1.30
C THR A 92 -3.26 -13.34 -1.42
N THR A 93 -2.29 -12.99 -0.58
CA THR A 93 -1.63 -11.68 -0.65
C THR A 93 -0.95 -11.48 -2.00
N ILE A 94 -1.23 -10.34 -2.62
CA ILE A 94 -0.70 -9.89 -3.91
C ILE A 94 0.15 -8.62 -3.70
N LEU A 95 1.31 -8.58 -4.31
CA LEU A 95 2.24 -7.45 -4.30
C LEU A 95 2.26 -6.78 -5.67
N GLY A 96 2.08 -5.46 -5.71
CA GLY A 96 2.36 -4.68 -6.90
C GLY A 96 3.87 -4.54 -7.07
N VAL A 97 4.39 -4.95 -8.22
CA VAL A 97 5.83 -4.93 -8.51
C VAL A 97 6.11 -4.29 -9.87
N GLN A 98 7.33 -3.76 -10.00
CA GLN A 98 7.87 -3.32 -11.29
C GLN A 98 9.35 -3.65 -11.38
N GLN A 99 9.85 -3.71 -12.60
CA GLN A 99 11.27 -3.80 -12.85
C GLN A 99 11.91 -2.40 -12.75
N VAL A 100 12.94 -2.26 -11.92
CA VAL A 100 13.71 -1.03 -11.74
C VAL A 100 15.12 -1.18 -12.30
N ALA A 101 15.87 -0.07 -12.41
CA ALA A 101 17.29 -0.12 -12.73
C ALA A 101 18.06 -0.84 -11.62
N ASN A 102 19.11 -1.58 -11.97
CA ASN A 102 19.89 -2.35 -11.00
C ASN A 102 20.52 -1.45 -9.90
N GLU A 103 20.85 -0.22 -10.27
CA GLU A 103 21.40 0.81 -9.35
C GLU A 103 20.39 1.34 -8.33
N ASP A 104 19.09 1.07 -8.51
CA ASP A 104 18.02 1.56 -7.65
C ASP A 104 17.47 0.50 -6.68
N VAL A 105 17.96 -0.74 -6.75
CA VAL A 105 17.40 -1.85 -5.94
C VAL A 105 17.53 -1.62 -4.43
N ASP A 106 18.52 -0.88 -3.98
CA ASP A 106 18.77 -0.54 -2.59
C ASP A 106 17.73 0.44 -1.99
N LYS A 107 16.86 1.01 -2.84
CA LYS A 107 15.79 1.94 -2.43
C LYS A 107 14.49 1.24 -2.07
N TYR A 108 14.31 -0.02 -2.50
CA TYR A 108 13.04 -0.74 -2.47
C TYR A 108 13.13 -2.08 -1.75
N GLY A 109 11.98 -2.61 -1.36
CA GLY A 109 11.85 -4.03 -1.10
C GLY A 109 11.94 -4.82 -2.42
N ILE A 110 12.83 -5.80 -2.49
CA ILE A 110 13.08 -6.58 -3.71
C ILE A 110 12.48 -7.97 -3.58
N VAL A 111 11.83 -8.42 -4.65
CA VAL A 111 11.20 -9.74 -4.76
C VAL A 111 12.14 -10.71 -5.47
N GLU A 112 12.47 -11.83 -4.81
CA GLU A 112 12.89 -13.02 -5.53
C GLU A 112 11.64 -13.79 -5.93
N GLY A 113 11.38 -13.96 -7.22
CA GLY A 113 10.18 -14.60 -7.73
C GLY A 113 10.44 -15.47 -8.94
N LYS A 114 9.54 -16.44 -9.17
CA LYS A 114 9.48 -17.22 -10.40
C LYS A 114 8.35 -16.66 -11.27
N TYR A 115 8.68 -16.21 -12.47
CA TYR A 115 7.68 -15.81 -13.47
C TYR A 115 6.74 -16.99 -13.77
N ILE A 116 5.45 -16.72 -13.82
CA ILE A 116 4.41 -17.70 -14.18
C ILE A 116 3.88 -17.33 -15.57
N GLU A 117 3.06 -16.29 -15.66
CA GLU A 117 2.45 -15.80 -16.88
C GLU A 117 1.88 -14.39 -16.68
N ASN A 118 1.58 -13.68 -17.76
CA ASN A 118 0.84 -12.40 -17.72
C ASN A 118 1.39 -11.34 -16.74
N GLY A 119 2.71 -11.31 -16.53
CA GLY A 119 3.33 -10.39 -15.57
C GLY A 119 3.25 -10.85 -14.11
N ILE A 120 2.76 -12.06 -13.85
CA ILE A 120 2.62 -12.61 -12.50
C ILE A 120 3.86 -13.44 -12.13
N TYR A 121 4.35 -13.20 -10.91
CA TYR A 121 5.48 -13.91 -10.31
C TYR A 121 5.03 -14.60 -9.03
N LYS A 122 5.41 -15.86 -8.86
CA LYS A 122 5.30 -16.53 -7.57
C LYS A 122 6.48 -16.13 -6.70
N VAL A 123 6.21 -15.47 -5.59
CA VAL A 123 7.22 -14.98 -4.65
C VAL A 123 7.94 -16.13 -3.99
N LYS A 124 9.27 -16.11 -4.00
CA LYS A 124 10.15 -17.05 -3.28
C LYS A 124 10.72 -16.43 -2.02
N ASP A 125 11.21 -15.19 -2.10
CA ASP A 125 11.74 -14.44 -0.97
C ASP A 125 11.55 -12.93 -1.16
N LEU A 126 11.68 -12.17 -0.07
CA LEU A 126 11.57 -10.72 -0.01
C LEU A 126 12.75 -10.18 0.79
N ILE A 127 13.42 -9.15 0.29
CA ILE A 127 14.54 -8.49 0.97
C ILE A 127 14.31 -6.99 0.95
N GLU A 128 14.24 -6.39 2.14
CA GLU A 128 14.11 -4.94 2.29
C GLU A 128 15.44 -4.25 2.03
N LYS A 129 15.47 -3.40 1.00
CA LYS A 129 16.62 -2.55 0.65
C LYS A 129 17.95 -3.31 0.69
N PRO A 130 18.12 -4.34 -0.17
CA PRO A 130 19.37 -5.10 -0.24
C PRO A 130 20.49 -4.24 -0.79
N ASP A 131 21.72 -4.66 -0.53
CA ASP A 131 22.87 -4.10 -1.26
C ASP A 131 22.77 -4.48 -2.73
N ILE A 132 23.20 -3.58 -3.63
CA ILE A 132 23.12 -3.75 -5.10
C ILE A 132 23.75 -5.09 -5.54
N GLU A 133 24.90 -5.45 -4.95
CA GLU A 133 25.65 -6.65 -5.29
C GLU A 133 24.96 -7.95 -4.84
N THR A 134 24.07 -7.87 -3.84
CA THR A 134 23.40 -9.05 -3.22
C THR A 134 21.91 -9.13 -3.53
N ALA A 135 21.37 -8.15 -4.27
CA ALA A 135 19.97 -8.15 -4.65
C ALA A 135 19.62 -9.38 -5.50
N PRO A 136 18.59 -10.16 -5.15
CA PRO A 136 18.24 -11.39 -5.86
C PRO A 136 17.64 -11.14 -7.24
N SER A 137 17.16 -9.94 -7.49
CA SER A 137 16.55 -9.49 -8.74
C SER A 137 16.49 -7.96 -8.77
N ASN A 138 15.92 -7.41 -9.84
CA ASN A 138 15.55 -5.99 -9.91
C ASN A 138 14.02 -5.78 -9.94
N ILE A 139 13.26 -6.71 -9.38
CA ILE A 139 11.81 -6.61 -9.26
C ILE A 139 11.50 -5.96 -7.92
N ALA A 140 11.15 -4.68 -7.96
CA ALA A 140 10.89 -3.85 -6.79
C ALA A 140 9.39 -3.83 -6.43
N ILE A 141 9.11 -3.81 -5.14
CA ILE A 141 7.74 -3.64 -4.63
C ILE A 141 7.36 -2.17 -4.77
N LEU A 142 6.26 -1.92 -5.45
CA LEU A 142 5.61 -0.62 -5.52
C LEU A 142 4.66 -0.48 -4.35
N GLY A 143 4.62 0.44 -3.57
CA GLY A 143 3.72 0.62 -2.43
C GLY A 143 2.22 0.31 -2.68
N ARG A 144 1.92 -0.78 -3.37
CA ARG A 144 0.57 -1.28 -3.74
C ARG A 144 0.44 -2.74 -3.42
N TYR A 145 -0.56 -3.09 -2.61
CA TYR A 145 -0.75 -4.46 -2.12
C TYR A 145 -2.24 -4.79 -2.00
N ILE A 146 -2.57 -6.08 -2.15
CA ILE A 146 -3.76 -6.69 -1.56
C ILE A 146 -3.25 -7.63 -0.47
N ILE A 147 -3.67 -7.41 0.77
CA ILE A 147 -3.15 -8.17 1.92
C ILE A 147 -4.31 -8.88 2.62
N THR A 148 -4.11 -10.11 3.00
CA THR A 148 -5.08 -10.87 3.77
C THR A 148 -4.87 -10.68 5.28
N PRO A 149 -5.93 -10.78 6.12
CA PRO A 149 -5.95 -10.28 7.51
C PRO A 149 -4.96 -10.97 8.45
N GLU A 150 -4.46 -12.17 8.10
CA GLU A 150 -3.44 -12.85 8.91
C GLU A 150 -2.14 -12.04 9.09
N ILE A 151 -1.94 -11.02 8.26
CA ILE A 151 -0.81 -10.10 8.41
C ILE A 151 -0.81 -9.39 9.76
N PHE A 152 -1.96 -9.10 10.33
CA PHE A 152 -2.07 -8.39 11.59
C PHE A 152 -1.42 -9.14 12.75
N ASP A 153 -1.67 -10.43 12.87
CA ASP A 153 -1.07 -11.27 13.91
C ASP A 153 0.44 -11.45 13.70
N ILE A 154 0.87 -11.49 12.44
CA ILE A 154 2.28 -11.54 12.08
C ILE A 154 2.99 -10.24 12.47
N LEU A 155 2.40 -9.07 12.17
CA LEU A 155 2.98 -7.77 12.48
C LEU A 155 3.04 -7.53 13.98
N GLU A 156 2.02 -7.94 14.74
CA GLU A 156 2.00 -7.87 16.20
C GLU A 156 3.19 -8.59 16.84
N ASN A 157 3.60 -9.72 16.24
CA ASN A 157 4.72 -10.55 16.68
C ASN A 157 6.02 -10.28 15.90
N THR A 158 6.08 -9.22 15.09
CA THR A 158 7.28 -8.85 14.35
C THR A 158 8.15 -7.92 15.18
N LYS A 159 9.40 -8.33 15.42
CA LYS A 159 10.38 -7.47 16.10
C LYS A 159 10.81 -6.34 15.18
N PRO A 160 11.12 -5.16 15.73
CA PRO A 160 11.73 -4.08 14.98
C PRO A 160 12.98 -4.56 14.21
N GLY A 161 13.07 -4.21 12.95
CA GLY A 161 14.17 -4.53 12.06
C GLY A 161 15.11 -3.33 11.85
N LYS A 162 15.46 -3.05 10.60
CA LYS A 162 16.32 -1.93 10.22
C LYS A 162 15.76 -0.61 10.79
N ASN A 163 16.60 0.23 11.36
CA ASN A 163 16.27 1.51 11.99
C ASN A 163 15.30 1.42 13.21
N GLY A 164 15.08 0.25 13.80
CA GLY A 164 14.15 0.09 14.92
C GLY A 164 12.68 0.08 14.51
N GLU A 165 12.37 -0.03 13.23
CA GLU A 165 11.03 0.00 12.66
C GLU A 165 10.46 -1.40 12.40
N ILE A 166 9.15 -1.55 12.53
CA ILE A 166 8.42 -2.75 12.07
C ILE A 166 8.20 -2.61 10.57
N GLN A 167 9.03 -3.31 9.79
CA GLN A 167 8.97 -3.30 8.34
C GLN A 167 7.84 -4.22 7.84
N LEU A 168 7.04 -3.72 6.88
CA LEU A 168 6.01 -4.54 6.22
C LEU A 168 6.64 -5.73 5.49
N THR A 169 7.77 -5.52 4.82
CA THR A 169 8.49 -6.56 4.07
C THR A 169 8.89 -7.74 4.96
N ASP A 170 9.33 -7.47 6.21
CA ASP A 170 9.65 -8.52 7.18
C ASP A 170 8.40 -9.31 7.60
N GLY A 171 7.26 -8.63 7.77
CA GLY A 171 5.97 -9.27 8.02
C GLY A 171 5.52 -10.16 6.86
N LEU A 172 5.59 -9.64 5.63
CA LEU A 172 5.26 -10.38 4.42
C LEU A 172 6.20 -11.59 4.20
N LYS A 173 7.48 -11.45 4.48
CA LYS A 173 8.45 -12.55 4.43
C LYS A 173 8.10 -13.68 5.42
N LYS A 174 7.64 -13.34 6.62
CA LYS A 174 7.15 -14.34 7.59
C LYS A 174 5.87 -15.00 7.11
N LYS A 175 4.91 -14.23 6.58
CA LYS A 175 3.66 -14.74 6.02
C LYS A 175 3.92 -15.73 4.88
N LYS A 176 4.85 -15.40 3.98
CA LYS A 176 5.22 -16.23 2.83
C LYS A 176 5.70 -17.63 3.21
N LYS A 177 6.29 -17.83 4.40
CA LYS A 177 6.70 -19.16 4.88
C LYS A 177 5.54 -20.14 5.02
N ASN A 178 4.34 -19.63 5.31
CA ASN A 178 3.15 -20.42 5.58
C ASN A 178 2.13 -20.41 4.45
N GLN A 179 2.22 -19.45 3.53
CA GLN A 179 1.23 -19.23 2.47
C GLN A 179 1.91 -18.76 1.17
N ALA A 180 1.41 -19.21 0.03
CA ALA A 180 1.86 -18.67 -1.26
C ALA A 180 1.59 -17.15 -1.33
N MET A 181 2.38 -16.46 -2.16
CA MET A 181 2.26 -15.02 -2.40
C MET A 181 2.65 -14.74 -3.86
N TYR A 182 2.00 -13.79 -4.48
CA TYR A 182 2.20 -13.41 -5.87
C TYR A 182 2.37 -11.91 -6.06
#